data_022f4efadec05290e0e142cea429ba44
#
_entry.id   022f4efadec05290e0e142cea429ba44
#
_cell.length_a   1.000
_cell.length_b   1.000
_cell.length_c   1.000
_cell.angle_alpha   90.00
_cell.angle_beta   90.00
_cell.angle_gamma   90.00
#
_symmetry.space_group_name_H-M   'P 1'
#
loop_
_entity.id
_entity.type
_entity.pdbx_description
1 polymer ?
#
loop_
_entity_poly.entity_id
_entity_poly.type
_entity_poly.pdbx_seq_one_letter_code
_entity_poly.pdbx_strand_id
1 'polypeptide(L)'
;MMRNALRIRFLLFLTLGLSLNTALISEKSGGSPILLQDKRLSAREIHPIEILRVPIGSGPDEIGVITPDEGNPEGPMSFALGKNEEIYILDQINFRIQVYKNNVRVETIPLPTDTYDDLNLCPDGTIAILDSLNQECLFIINRKGEVLNKIPLKGELIPDPAEVIEIQIVEEGKFTGIWVALDRRSVRLASLDGQSLQPIGVPGKFSVRGRRLLVAEILGEITALIQRSEEDSFSRWEPEITVEFSWPIVLLHGLWDDRNENIYLGAFLSGENERGEEVFANEFAVLNPQGKEINRFRILVQEEPHEIRQSIRISPEGYLYQMIVDKGYVLILKYDL
;
A
#
# COMPACT_ATOMS: atom_id res chain seq x y z
N MET A 1 -3.47 31.29 10.49
CA MET A 1 -4.69 31.53 9.70
C MET A 1 -4.54 31.15 8.21
N MET A 2 -3.60 30.24 7.88
CA MET A 2 -3.35 29.73 6.50
C MET A 2 -3.43 28.19 6.39
N ARG A 3 -3.93 27.50 7.41
CA ARG A 3 -4.02 26.02 7.43
C ARG A 3 -5.27 25.41 6.75
N ASN A 4 -6.31 26.20 6.48
CA ASN A 4 -7.62 25.66 6.05
C ASN A 4 -7.86 25.58 4.53
N ALA A 5 -6.97 26.10 3.69
CA ALA A 5 -7.23 26.14 2.24
C ALA A 5 -6.78 24.88 1.47
N LEU A 6 -5.91 24.06 2.08
CA LEU A 6 -5.32 22.89 1.40
C LEU A 6 -6.08 21.57 1.67
N ARG A 7 -6.88 21.52 2.74
CA ARG A 7 -7.58 20.30 3.19
C ARG A 7 -8.83 19.92 2.37
N ILE A 8 -9.41 20.85 1.64
CA ILE A 8 -10.65 20.62 0.85
C ILE A 8 -10.41 19.79 -0.42
N ARG A 9 -9.17 19.66 -0.88
CA ARG A 9 -8.86 18.92 -2.12
C ARG A 9 -8.88 17.40 -1.98
N PHE A 10 -8.71 16.84 -0.79
CA PHE A 10 -8.63 15.37 -0.59
C PHE A 10 -10.00 14.67 -0.66
N LEU A 11 -11.07 15.33 -0.24
CA LEU A 11 -12.42 14.76 -0.29
C LEU A 11 -13.01 14.68 -1.71
N LEU A 12 -12.47 15.47 -2.67
CA LEU A 12 -13.01 15.49 -4.05
C LEU A 12 -12.42 14.39 -4.95
N PHE A 13 -11.32 13.75 -4.55
CA PHE A 13 -10.69 12.72 -5.39
C PHE A 13 -11.33 11.33 -5.27
N LEU A 14 -12.09 11.06 -4.23
CA LEU A 14 -12.82 9.79 -4.09
C LEU A 14 -14.11 9.74 -4.97
N THR A 15 -14.59 10.87 -5.48
CA THR A 15 -15.84 10.92 -6.25
C THR A 15 -15.67 11.29 -7.73
N LEU A 16 -14.47 11.62 -8.21
CA LEU A 16 -14.22 12.10 -9.59
C LEU A 16 -13.31 11.19 -10.42
N GLY A 17 -12.93 10.01 -9.93
CA GLY A 17 -12.18 8.99 -10.68
C GLY A 17 -12.97 8.21 -11.73
N LEU A 18 -14.21 8.57 -12.00
CA LEU A 18 -15.11 7.92 -12.95
C LEU A 18 -15.40 8.79 -14.17
N SER A 19 -14.40 9.28 -14.89
CA SER A 19 -14.62 9.62 -16.30
C SER A 19 -13.32 9.87 -17.06
N LEU A 20 -13.17 9.10 -18.16
CA LEU A 20 -12.43 9.44 -19.38
C LEU A 20 -10.90 9.44 -19.31
N ASN A 21 -10.31 8.25 -19.53
CA ASN A 21 -9.27 8.15 -20.56
C ASN A 21 -9.12 6.72 -21.09
N THR A 22 -10.08 6.32 -21.91
CA THR A 22 -9.91 5.21 -22.85
C THR A 22 -9.21 5.75 -24.10
N ALA A 23 -7.90 5.77 -24.12
CA ALA A 23 -7.14 5.72 -25.38
C ALA A 23 -5.63 5.60 -25.05
N LEU A 24 -5.03 4.58 -25.62
CA LEU A 24 -3.62 4.29 -25.82
C LEU A 24 -3.05 3.15 -24.94
N ILE A 25 -3.60 1.96 -25.05
CA ILE A 25 -2.81 0.72 -25.14
C ILE A 25 -3.49 -0.13 -26.22
N SER A 26 -3.08 0.01 -27.45
CA SER A 26 -3.43 -0.89 -28.53
C SER A 26 -2.13 -1.37 -29.19
N GLU A 27 -1.62 -2.45 -28.63
CA GLU A 27 -1.02 -3.52 -29.45
C GLU A 27 -1.35 -4.83 -28.77
N LYS A 28 -2.33 -5.51 -29.38
CA LYS A 28 -2.81 -6.83 -28.96
C LYS A 28 -1.71 -7.85 -29.12
N SER A 29 -1.15 -8.34 -28.02
CA SER A 29 -0.66 -9.70 -27.97
C SER A 29 -1.91 -10.61 -27.99
N GLY A 30 -2.10 -11.37 -29.08
CA GLY A 30 -3.31 -12.16 -29.30
C GLY A 30 -3.32 -13.46 -28.49
N GLY A 31 -3.36 -13.38 -27.16
CA GLY A 31 -3.70 -14.48 -26.29
C GLY A 31 -5.09 -14.28 -25.73
N SER A 32 -6.00 -15.22 -25.90
CA SER A 32 -7.27 -15.20 -25.18
C SER A 32 -7.02 -15.22 -23.68
N PRO A 33 -7.76 -14.44 -22.86
CA PRO A 33 -7.63 -14.50 -21.41
C PRO A 33 -7.86 -15.95 -20.94
N ILE A 34 -7.01 -16.39 -20.02
CA ILE A 34 -7.24 -17.69 -19.35
C ILE A 34 -8.40 -17.45 -18.40
N LEU A 35 -9.61 -17.81 -18.83
CA LEU A 35 -10.73 -17.94 -17.93
C LEU A 35 -10.44 -19.12 -17.00
N LEU A 36 -10.11 -18.83 -15.75
CA LEU A 36 -10.06 -19.85 -14.71
C LEU A 36 -11.49 -20.37 -14.47
N GLN A 37 -11.89 -21.39 -15.24
CA GLN A 37 -13.16 -22.12 -15.05
C GLN A 37 -13.11 -23.09 -13.85
N ASP A 38 -12.07 -23.06 -13.03
CA ASP A 38 -12.06 -23.78 -11.76
C ASP A 38 -13.01 -23.09 -10.77
N LYS A 39 -13.80 -23.90 -10.06
CA LYS A 39 -14.77 -23.46 -9.06
C LYS A 39 -14.14 -22.37 -8.18
N ARG A 40 -14.68 -21.15 -8.25
CA ARG A 40 -14.33 -20.04 -7.36
C ARG A 40 -14.34 -20.50 -5.91
N LEU A 41 -13.29 -20.24 -5.17
CA LEU A 41 -13.25 -20.54 -3.76
C LEU A 41 -14.21 -19.58 -3.01
N SER A 42 -14.95 -20.10 -2.04
CA SER A 42 -15.73 -19.24 -1.14
C SER A 42 -14.77 -18.52 -0.18
N ALA A 43 -14.96 -17.22 -0.01
CA ALA A 43 -14.20 -16.45 0.95
C ALA A 43 -14.49 -16.93 2.37
N ARG A 44 -13.45 -17.22 3.14
CA ARG A 44 -13.56 -17.56 4.57
C ARG A 44 -13.21 -16.33 5.40
N GLU A 45 -13.92 -16.13 6.49
CA GLU A 45 -13.50 -15.16 7.49
C GLU A 45 -12.27 -15.71 8.21
N ILE A 46 -11.20 -14.91 8.30
CA ILE A 46 -10.03 -15.26 9.10
C ILE A 46 -9.88 -14.30 10.27
N HIS A 47 -9.57 -14.87 11.43
CA HIS A 47 -9.38 -14.09 12.65
C HIS A 47 -7.92 -13.67 12.77
N PRO A 48 -7.65 -12.39 13.04
CA PRO A 48 -6.30 -11.91 13.24
C PRO A 48 -5.74 -12.29 14.60
N ILE A 49 -4.42 -12.32 14.65
CA ILE A 49 -3.66 -12.27 15.90
C ILE A 49 -3.27 -10.82 16.13
N GLU A 50 -3.67 -10.23 17.25
CA GLU A 50 -3.20 -8.91 17.65
C GLU A 50 -1.75 -9.03 18.11
N ILE A 51 -0.84 -8.37 17.40
CA ILE A 51 0.60 -8.40 17.67
C ILE A 51 1.11 -7.11 18.27
N LEU A 52 0.34 -6.02 18.16
CA LEU A 52 0.66 -4.75 18.79
C LEU A 52 -0.64 -4.01 19.12
N ARG A 53 -0.68 -3.44 20.34
CA ARG A 53 -1.74 -2.55 20.80
C ARG A 53 -1.13 -1.33 21.47
N VAL A 54 -1.42 -0.14 20.94
CA VAL A 54 -0.87 1.13 21.45
C VAL A 54 -2.02 2.09 21.72
N PRO A 55 -2.09 2.71 22.91
CA PRO A 55 -3.11 3.74 23.18
C PRO A 55 -2.97 4.95 22.26
N ILE A 56 -4.09 5.61 21.97
CA ILE A 56 -4.10 6.88 21.24
C ILE A 56 -3.76 8.00 22.21
N GLY A 57 -2.84 8.89 21.80
CA GLY A 57 -2.47 10.08 22.56
C GLY A 57 -1.16 10.70 22.10
N SER A 58 -0.61 11.60 22.96
CA SER A 58 0.64 12.31 22.67
C SER A 58 1.80 11.91 23.59
N GLY A 59 1.55 11.00 24.52
CA GLY A 59 2.56 10.48 25.43
C GLY A 59 3.64 9.64 24.71
N PRO A 60 4.71 9.28 25.42
CA PRO A 60 5.83 8.54 24.83
C PRO A 60 5.44 7.14 24.33
N ASP A 61 4.46 6.48 24.95
CA ASP A 61 3.98 5.15 24.61
C ASP A 61 2.58 5.18 23.97
N GLU A 62 2.23 6.30 23.31
CA GLU A 62 0.95 6.53 22.65
C GLU A 62 1.19 6.85 21.17
N ILE A 63 0.17 6.71 20.33
CA ILE A 63 0.19 7.10 18.91
C ILE A 63 -0.82 8.22 18.67
N GLY A 64 -0.40 9.26 17.95
CA GLY A 64 -1.21 10.44 17.66
C GLY A 64 -2.34 10.16 16.67
N VAL A 65 -3.53 10.59 17.05
CA VAL A 65 -4.70 10.68 16.17
C VAL A 65 -5.30 12.05 16.40
N ILE A 66 -5.66 12.73 15.32
CA ILE A 66 -6.43 13.98 15.40
C ILE A 66 -7.78 13.78 14.71
N THR A 67 -8.82 14.33 15.32
CA THR A 67 -10.14 14.39 14.71
C THR A 67 -10.40 15.86 14.36
N PRO A 68 -10.36 16.24 13.07
CA PRO A 68 -10.66 17.61 12.66
C PRO A 68 -12.15 17.93 12.87
N ASP A 69 -12.49 19.22 12.95
CA ASP A 69 -13.88 19.66 13.05
C ASP A 69 -14.73 19.21 11.84
N GLU A 70 -14.10 19.14 10.68
CA GLU A 70 -14.68 18.64 9.44
C GLU A 70 -13.70 17.64 8.80
N GLY A 71 -14.17 16.46 8.43
CA GLY A 71 -13.39 15.37 7.84
C GLY A 71 -13.26 14.14 8.74
N ASN A 72 -12.56 13.14 8.26
CA ASN A 72 -12.30 11.91 9.02
C ASN A 72 -11.13 12.11 10.00
N PRO A 73 -11.08 11.33 11.09
CA PRO A 73 -9.88 11.23 11.90
C PRO A 73 -8.66 10.83 11.06
N GLU A 74 -7.49 11.39 11.36
CA GLU A 74 -6.24 11.13 10.66
C GLU A 74 -5.11 10.69 11.60
N GLY A 75 -4.20 9.86 11.07
CA GLY A 75 -3.03 9.30 11.77
C GLY A 75 -3.33 8.02 12.56
N PRO A 76 -2.34 7.12 12.68
CA PRO A 76 -1.06 7.14 11.95
C PRO A 76 -1.26 6.85 10.45
N MET A 77 -0.42 7.44 9.59
CA MET A 77 -0.62 7.34 8.13
C MET A 77 -0.13 6.03 7.52
N SER A 78 0.91 5.43 8.07
CA SER A 78 1.55 4.25 7.50
C SER A 78 2.32 3.46 8.55
N PHE A 79 2.67 2.22 8.21
CA PHE A 79 3.60 1.40 8.97
C PHE A 79 4.50 0.59 8.04
N ALA A 80 5.65 0.15 8.54
CA ALA A 80 6.54 -0.77 7.83
C ALA A 80 6.97 -1.93 8.71
N LEU A 81 7.26 -3.06 8.07
CA LEU A 81 7.77 -4.26 8.71
C LEU A 81 9.29 -4.27 8.61
N GLY A 82 9.96 -4.26 9.75
CA GLY A 82 11.41 -4.33 9.84
C GLY A 82 11.94 -5.75 9.95
N LYS A 83 13.27 -5.87 10.02
CA LYS A 83 13.92 -7.15 10.32
C LYS A 83 13.61 -7.57 11.75
N ASN A 84 13.63 -8.88 12.02
CA ASN A 84 13.44 -9.44 13.36
C ASN A 84 12.12 -9.04 14.04
N GLU A 85 11.03 -8.97 13.27
CA GLU A 85 9.67 -8.64 13.75
C GLU A 85 9.54 -7.21 14.32
N GLU A 86 10.38 -6.30 13.92
CA GLU A 86 10.21 -4.88 14.24
C GLU A 86 9.06 -4.29 13.43
N ILE A 87 8.27 -3.42 14.07
CA ILE A 87 7.15 -2.69 13.47
C ILE A 87 7.46 -1.20 13.62
N TYR A 88 7.53 -0.49 12.50
CA TYR A 88 7.73 0.95 12.45
C TYR A 88 6.39 1.61 12.16
N ILE A 89 5.89 2.45 13.05
CA ILE A 89 4.64 3.21 12.87
C ILE A 89 4.98 4.67 12.62
N LEU A 90 4.46 5.23 11.53
CA LEU A 90 4.56 6.64 11.20
C LEU A 90 3.57 7.44 12.05
N ASP A 91 4.00 7.83 13.23
CA ASP A 91 3.26 8.67 14.19
C ASP A 91 3.52 10.16 13.88
N GLN A 92 3.09 10.58 12.65
CA GLN A 92 3.36 11.93 12.14
C GLN A 92 2.70 13.02 12.98
N ILE A 93 1.55 12.73 13.59
CA ILE A 93 0.85 13.68 14.46
C ILE A 93 1.71 14.09 15.66
N ASN A 94 2.50 13.17 16.18
CA ASN A 94 3.45 13.41 17.27
C ASN A 94 4.89 13.66 16.78
N PHE A 95 5.08 13.90 15.47
CA PHE A 95 6.39 14.23 14.86
C PHE A 95 7.46 13.14 15.08
N ARG A 96 7.10 11.87 14.88
CA ARG A 96 8.02 10.75 15.14
C ARG A 96 7.65 9.49 14.36
N ILE A 97 8.60 8.58 14.29
CA ILE A 97 8.36 7.17 14.02
C ILE A 97 8.55 6.41 15.32
N GLN A 98 7.61 5.56 15.68
CA GLN A 98 7.71 4.66 16.82
C GLN A 98 8.09 3.25 16.34
N VAL A 99 9.10 2.64 16.96
CA VAL A 99 9.56 1.30 16.64
C VAL A 99 9.22 0.34 17.77
N TYR A 100 8.50 -0.71 17.43
CA TYR A 100 8.05 -1.74 18.36
C TYR A 100 8.67 -3.09 18.05
N LYS A 101 8.91 -3.89 19.10
CA LYS A 101 9.32 -5.29 19.00
C LYS A 101 8.70 -6.07 20.16
N ASN A 102 8.05 -7.20 19.86
CA ASN A 102 7.36 -8.01 20.89
C ASN A 102 6.38 -7.17 21.73
N ASN A 103 5.60 -6.32 21.10
CA ASN A 103 4.63 -5.42 21.75
C ASN A 103 5.27 -4.39 22.73
N VAL A 104 6.57 -4.14 22.62
CA VAL A 104 7.29 -3.15 23.43
C VAL A 104 7.93 -2.12 22.51
N ARG A 105 7.79 -0.84 22.84
CA ARG A 105 8.51 0.22 22.14
C ARG A 105 10.01 0.11 22.44
N VAL A 106 10.81 -0.01 21.39
CA VAL A 106 12.27 -0.14 21.49
C VAL A 106 13.02 1.11 21.05
N GLU A 107 12.38 1.96 20.23
CA GLU A 107 12.99 3.18 19.73
C GLU A 107 11.94 4.23 19.35
N THR A 108 12.34 5.51 19.38
CA THR A 108 11.59 6.63 18.84
C THR A 108 12.52 7.46 17.98
N ILE A 109 12.14 7.68 16.72
CA ILE A 109 12.90 8.45 15.74
C ILE A 109 12.16 9.77 15.53
N PRO A 110 12.74 10.93 15.87
CA PRO A 110 12.07 12.22 15.71
C PRO A 110 11.90 12.58 14.25
N LEU A 111 10.81 13.26 13.91
CA LEU A 111 10.54 13.80 12.58
C LEU A 111 10.44 15.33 12.65
N PRO A 112 10.91 16.04 11.60
CA PRO A 112 10.88 17.52 11.58
C PRO A 112 9.51 18.10 11.25
N THR A 113 8.56 17.32 10.75
CA THR A 113 7.21 17.74 10.33
C THR A 113 6.19 16.63 10.52
N ASP A 114 4.90 17.02 10.52
CA ASP A 114 3.73 16.14 10.61
C ASP A 114 3.12 15.82 9.23
N THR A 115 3.77 16.17 8.14
CA THR A 115 3.19 16.10 6.80
C THR A 115 3.50 14.81 6.04
N TYR A 116 4.23 13.91 6.67
CA TYR A 116 4.60 12.63 6.04
C TYR A 116 3.42 11.66 5.93
N ASP A 117 3.34 10.96 4.82
CA ASP A 117 2.20 10.10 4.46
C ASP A 117 2.55 8.63 4.22
N ASP A 118 3.82 8.27 3.96
CA ASP A 118 4.27 6.88 3.88
C ASP A 118 5.72 6.71 4.33
N LEU A 119 6.09 5.49 4.73
CA LEU A 119 7.47 5.12 5.06
C LEU A 119 7.81 3.72 4.57
N ASN A 120 9.10 3.51 4.25
CA ASN A 120 9.64 2.17 4.01
C ASN A 120 11.11 2.10 4.44
N LEU A 121 11.62 0.89 4.68
CA LEU A 121 12.95 0.65 5.26
C LEU A 121 13.95 0.29 4.17
N CYS A 122 15.09 0.96 4.15
CA CYS A 122 16.20 0.62 3.28
C CYS A 122 17.09 -0.49 3.89
N PRO A 123 17.76 -1.29 3.07
CA PRO A 123 18.60 -2.41 3.55
C PRO A 123 19.73 -2.02 4.48
N ASP A 124 20.24 -0.78 4.36
CA ASP A 124 21.31 -0.21 5.17
C ASP A 124 20.85 0.35 6.52
N GLY A 125 19.52 0.29 6.78
CA GLY A 125 18.89 0.78 8.00
C GLY A 125 18.47 2.25 7.95
N THR A 126 18.66 2.94 6.84
CA THR A 126 18.01 4.24 6.59
C THR A 126 16.52 4.06 6.30
N ILE A 127 15.75 5.13 6.39
CA ILE A 127 14.32 5.13 6.22
C ILE A 127 13.97 6.08 5.08
N ALA A 128 13.23 5.59 4.10
CA ALA A 128 12.63 6.40 3.06
C ALA A 128 11.26 6.87 3.56
N ILE A 129 10.98 8.17 3.49
CA ILE A 129 9.72 8.79 3.95
C ILE A 129 9.16 9.65 2.82
N LEU A 130 7.87 9.55 2.60
CA LEU A 130 7.13 10.28 1.59
C LEU A 130 6.41 11.48 2.22
N ASP A 131 6.46 12.61 1.55
CA ASP A 131 5.57 13.77 1.75
C ASP A 131 5.06 14.16 0.35
N SER A 132 3.95 13.58 -0.05
CA SER A 132 3.41 13.76 -1.40
C SER A 132 2.58 15.02 -1.56
N LEU A 133 2.09 15.60 -0.46
CA LEU A 133 1.10 16.67 -0.50
C LEU A 133 1.64 18.06 -0.14
N ASN A 134 2.64 18.14 0.73
CA ASN A 134 3.11 19.43 1.24
C ASN A 134 4.48 19.80 0.70
N GLN A 135 5.49 18.97 0.95
CA GLN A 135 6.84 19.24 0.47
C GLN A 135 7.13 18.61 -0.89
N GLU A 136 6.23 17.72 -1.34
CA GLU A 136 6.31 17.00 -2.62
C GLU A 136 7.69 16.35 -2.83
N CYS A 137 8.12 15.61 -1.81
CA CYS A 137 9.47 15.03 -1.78
C CYS A 137 9.48 13.62 -1.16
N LEU A 138 10.43 12.83 -1.64
CA LEU A 138 10.93 11.64 -0.96
C LEU A 138 12.12 12.05 -0.11
N PHE A 139 12.10 11.72 1.18
CA PHE A 139 13.19 11.96 2.12
C PHE A 139 13.88 10.66 2.47
N ILE A 140 15.20 10.72 2.61
CA ILE A 140 16.00 9.65 3.21
C ILE A 140 16.51 10.15 4.54
N ILE A 141 16.15 9.46 5.62
CA ILE A 141 16.57 9.82 6.97
C ILE A 141 17.35 8.68 7.64
N ASN A 142 18.15 9.01 8.61
CA ASN A 142 18.78 8.03 9.49
C ASN A 142 17.90 7.78 10.74
N ARG A 143 18.31 6.83 11.58
CA ARG A 143 17.57 6.50 12.83
C ARG A 143 17.63 7.61 13.91
N LYS A 144 18.39 8.68 13.70
CA LYS A 144 18.33 9.87 14.56
C LYS A 144 17.33 10.92 14.09
N GLY A 145 16.64 10.66 12.95
CA GLY A 145 15.72 11.60 12.32
C GLY A 145 16.42 12.68 11.47
N GLU A 146 17.75 12.55 11.26
CA GLU A 146 18.48 13.50 10.43
C GLU A 146 18.22 13.21 8.95
N VAL A 147 17.82 14.25 8.20
CA VAL A 147 17.60 14.16 6.75
C VAL A 147 18.95 14.06 6.04
N LEU A 148 19.19 12.92 5.42
CA LEU A 148 20.39 12.64 4.63
C LEU A 148 20.24 13.12 3.19
N ASN A 149 19.03 12.98 2.63
CA ASN A 149 18.71 13.45 1.28
C ASN A 149 17.23 13.85 1.18
N LYS A 150 16.97 14.77 0.23
CA LYS A 150 15.61 15.23 -0.13
C LYS A 150 15.49 15.22 -1.65
N ILE A 151 14.58 14.41 -2.19
CA ILE A 151 14.42 14.15 -3.61
C ILE A 151 13.03 14.64 -4.04
N PRO A 152 12.93 15.67 -4.89
CA PRO A 152 11.65 16.19 -5.34
C PRO A 152 10.83 15.17 -6.15
N LEU A 153 9.55 15.07 -5.87
CA LEU A 153 8.55 14.35 -6.65
C LEU A 153 8.06 15.24 -7.80
N LYS A 154 8.79 15.27 -8.89
CA LYS A 154 8.44 16.13 -10.03
C LYS A 154 8.99 15.64 -11.34
N GLY A 155 8.39 16.13 -12.45
CA GLY A 155 8.81 15.85 -13.80
C GLY A 155 7.74 15.09 -14.59
N GLU A 156 8.04 14.76 -15.83
CA GLU A 156 7.07 14.10 -16.75
C GLU A 156 6.56 12.75 -16.23
N LEU A 157 7.39 12.04 -15.44
CA LEU A 157 7.01 10.75 -14.86
C LEU A 157 6.17 10.88 -13.59
N ILE A 158 6.18 12.05 -12.93
CA ILE A 158 5.38 12.37 -11.74
C ILE A 158 4.77 13.75 -11.97
N PRO A 159 3.70 13.85 -12.79
CA PRO A 159 3.07 15.14 -13.10
C PRO A 159 2.32 15.74 -11.90
N ASP A 160 1.79 14.90 -11.04
CA ASP A 160 1.15 15.28 -9.78
C ASP A 160 1.71 14.43 -8.63
N PRO A 161 2.46 15.02 -7.68
CA PRO A 161 2.99 14.31 -6.52
C PRO A 161 1.90 13.65 -5.65
N ALA A 162 0.69 14.20 -5.63
CA ALA A 162 -0.43 13.64 -4.86
C ALA A 162 -0.88 12.25 -5.37
N GLU A 163 -0.57 11.90 -6.63
CA GLU A 163 -0.83 10.57 -7.19
C GLU A 163 0.15 9.49 -6.70
N VAL A 164 1.22 9.86 -6.01
CA VAL A 164 2.16 8.88 -5.46
C VAL A 164 1.52 8.16 -4.29
N ILE A 165 1.39 6.84 -4.38
CA ILE A 165 0.65 6.00 -3.44
C ILE A 165 1.54 5.43 -2.33
N GLU A 166 2.74 4.93 -2.69
CA GLU A 166 3.61 4.22 -1.77
C GLU A 166 5.08 4.29 -2.18
N ILE A 167 5.96 3.97 -1.23
CA ILE A 167 7.40 3.76 -1.45
C ILE A 167 7.65 2.27 -1.65
N GLN A 168 8.43 1.92 -2.67
CA GLN A 168 8.90 0.56 -2.93
C GLN A 168 10.43 0.51 -2.84
N ILE A 169 10.95 -0.47 -2.10
CA ILE A 169 12.40 -0.74 -2.01
C ILE A 169 12.68 -1.99 -2.83
N VAL A 170 13.40 -1.83 -3.94
CA VAL A 170 13.80 -2.94 -4.82
C VAL A 170 15.26 -3.27 -4.52
N GLU A 171 15.47 -4.38 -3.80
CA GLU A 171 16.82 -4.76 -3.30
C GLU A 171 17.66 -5.51 -4.31
N GLU A 172 17.03 -6.20 -5.27
CA GLU A 172 17.71 -7.09 -6.20
C GLU A 172 17.39 -6.74 -7.67
N GLY A 173 18.22 -7.26 -8.57
CA GLY A 173 17.99 -7.20 -10.01
C GLY A 173 18.42 -5.90 -10.68
N LYS A 174 17.98 -5.77 -11.93
CA LYS A 174 18.37 -4.67 -12.84
C LYS A 174 17.89 -3.29 -12.38
N PHE A 175 16.80 -3.26 -11.62
CA PHE A 175 16.15 -2.02 -11.20
C PHE A 175 16.26 -1.76 -9.69
N THR A 176 17.31 -2.29 -9.08
CA THR A 176 17.67 -1.98 -7.69
C THR A 176 17.59 -0.48 -7.40
N GLY A 177 16.96 -0.11 -6.28
CA GLY A 177 16.81 1.30 -5.88
C GLY A 177 15.52 1.58 -5.11
N ILE A 178 15.31 2.87 -4.83
CA ILE A 178 14.13 3.39 -4.16
C ILE A 178 13.19 3.95 -5.22
N TRP A 179 11.97 3.44 -5.20
CA TRP A 179 10.92 3.75 -6.16
C TRP A 179 9.72 4.34 -5.45
N VAL A 180 8.93 5.11 -6.17
CA VAL A 180 7.59 5.50 -5.77
C VAL A 180 6.59 4.91 -6.76
N ALA A 181 5.49 4.37 -6.25
CA ALA A 181 4.41 3.84 -7.06
C ALA A 181 3.29 4.86 -7.20
N LEU A 182 2.77 4.97 -8.41
CA LEU A 182 1.54 5.62 -8.79
C LEU A 182 0.53 4.52 -9.19
N ASP A 183 -0.69 4.86 -9.55
CA ASP A 183 -1.75 3.89 -9.86
C ASP A 183 -1.28 2.77 -10.83
N ARG A 184 -0.66 3.13 -11.96
CA ARG A 184 -0.31 2.17 -13.02
C ARG A 184 1.17 2.14 -13.38
N ARG A 185 2.03 2.78 -12.60
CA ARG A 185 3.47 2.86 -12.87
C ARG A 185 4.25 3.08 -11.59
N SER A 186 5.53 2.71 -11.65
CA SER A 186 6.51 3.06 -10.63
C SER A 186 7.63 3.90 -11.23
N VAL A 187 8.18 4.82 -10.45
CA VAL A 187 9.26 5.72 -10.84
C VAL A 187 10.43 5.57 -9.88
N ARG A 188 11.63 5.22 -10.40
CA ARG A 188 12.85 5.17 -9.60
C ARG A 188 13.39 6.57 -9.37
N LEU A 189 13.63 6.90 -8.11
CA LEU A 189 14.13 8.22 -7.70
C LEU A 189 15.55 8.18 -7.13
N ALA A 190 15.92 7.07 -6.47
CA ALA A 190 17.20 6.96 -5.79
C ALA A 190 17.79 5.55 -5.87
N SER A 191 19.10 5.45 -5.63
CA SER A 191 19.79 4.21 -5.27
C SER A 191 19.43 3.78 -3.84
N LEU A 192 19.77 2.56 -3.43
CA LEU A 192 19.46 2.03 -2.09
C LEU A 192 20.18 2.79 -0.96
N ASP A 193 21.30 3.44 -1.25
CA ASP A 193 22.02 4.33 -0.32
C ASP A 193 21.45 5.76 -0.31
N GLY A 194 20.30 5.98 -0.97
CA GLY A 194 19.56 7.23 -0.96
C GLY A 194 20.10 8.32 -1.89
N GLN A 195 21.06 8.03 -2.77
CA GLN A 195 21.55 9.02 -3.74
C GLN A 195 20.53 9.22 -4.86
N SER A 196 20.20 10.47 -5.18
CA SER A 196 19.29 10.81 -6.29
C SER A 196 19.78 10.23 -7.62
N LEU A 197 18.88 9.63 -8.38
CA LEU A 197 19.13 9.10 -9.71
C LEU A 197 18.31 9.84 -10.77
N GLN A 198 18.74 9.72 -12.03
CA GLN A 198 17.88 10.10 -13.14
C GLN A 198 16.60 9.28 -13.07
N PRO A 199 15.41 9.90 -12.98
CA PRO A 199 14.15 9.17 -12.91
C PRO A 199 13.93 8.27 -14.13
N ILE A 200 13.50 7.04 -13.89
CA ILE A 200 13.03 6.12 -14.91
C ILE A 200 11.69 5.55 -14.48
N GLY A 201 10.78 5.37 -15.42
CA GLY A 201 9.45 4.82 -15.18
C GLY A 201 9.30 3.41 -15.73
N VAL A 202 8.51 2.59 -15.05
CA VAL A 202 8.07 1.28 -15.50
C VAL A 202 6.56 1.13 -15.26
N PRO A 203 5.83 0.34 -16.05
CA PRO A 203 4.41 0.06 -15.77
C PRO A 203 4.28 -0.81 -14.51
N GLY A 204 3.25 -0.53 -13.70
CA GLY A 204 2.91 -1.33 -12.52
C GLY A 204 3.87 -1.19 -11.34
N LYS A 205 3.80 -2.15 -10.43
CA LYS A 205 4.58 -2.27 -9.20
C LYS A 205 5.59 -3.40 -9.32
N PHE A 206 6.66 -3.34 -8.53
CA PHE A 206 7.61 -4.44 -8.48
C PHE A 206 7.12 -5.58 -7.58
N SER A 207 7.42 -6.81 -8.01
CA SER A 207 7.37 -7.97 -7.12
C SER A 207 8.39 -7.83 -5.98
N VAL A 208 8.17 -8.54 -4.86
CA VAL A 208 9.05 -8.53 -3.69
C VAL A 208 10.52 -8.84 -4.02
N ARG A 209 10.74 -9.65 -5.05
CA ARG A 209 12.09 -9.96 -5.56
C ARG A 209 12.63 -8.93 -6.57
N GLY A 210 11.84 -7.91 -6.95
CA GLY A 210 12.25 -6.92 -7.94
C GLY A 210 12.44 -7.43 -9.37
N ARG A 211 12.05 -8.67 -9.66
CA ARG A 211 12.30 -9.33 -10.96
C ARG A 211 11.10 -9.33 -11.91
N ARG A 212 9.92 -8.94 -11.41
CA ARG A 212 8.67 -8.87 -12.18
C ARG A 212 7.96 -7.56 -11.91
N LEU A 213 7.09 -7.17 -12.82
CA LEU A 213 6.12 -6.10 -12.63
C LEU A 213 4.74 -6.72 -12.48
N LEU A 214 3.93 -6.10 -11.64
CA LEU A 214 2.56 -6.50 -11.33
C LEU A 214 1.64 -5.31 -11.60
N VAL A 215 0.54 -5.55 -12.30
CA VAL A 215 -0.53 -4.57 -12.54
C VAL A 215 -1.86 -5.21 -12.19
N ALA A 216 -2.74 -4.47 -11.52
CA ALA A 216 -4.13 -4.88 -11.35
C ALA A 216 -5.05 -3.75 -11.79
N GLU A 217 -6.19 -4.10 -12.38
CA GLU A 217 -7.22 -3.14 -12.75
C GLU A 217 -8.62 -3.74 -12.59
N ILE A 218 -9.60 -2.89 -12.32
CA ILE A 218 -11.01 -3.29 -12.28
C ILE A 218 -11.50 -3.42 -13.72
N LEU A 219 -11.94 -4.63 -14.10
CA LEU A 219 -12.45 -4.94 -15.43
C LEU A 219 -13.98 -4.89 -15.49
N GLY A 220 -14.64 -5.18 -14.38
CA GLY A 220 -16.10 -5.22 -14.28
C GLY A 220 -16.56 -5.07 -12.85
N GLU A 221 -17.88 -5.17 -12.62
CA GLU A 221 -18.48 -4.92 -11.32
C GLU A 221 -17.86 -5.76 -10.19
N ILE A 222 -17.63 -7.05 -10.44
CA ILE A 222 -17.02 -7.99 -9.49
C ILE A 222 -15.69 -8.54 -9.97
N THR A 223 -15.17 -8.04 -11.09
CA THR A 223 -14.04 -8.66 -11.80
C THR A 223 -12.84 -7.74 -11.83
N ALA A 224 -11.70 -8.25 -11.44
CA ALA A 224 -10.40 -7.60 -11.60
C ALA A 224 -9.49 -8.42 -12.53
N LEU A 225 -8.59 -7.72 -13.22
CA LEU A 225 -7.56 -8.26 -14.08
C LEU A 225 -6.21 -8.10 -13.42
N ILE A 226 -5.39 -9.14 -13.46
CA ILE A 226 -3.98 -9.10 -13.05
C ILE A 226 -3.12 -9.34 -14.29
N GLN A 227 -2.12 -8.49 -14.47
CA GLN A 227 -1.04 -8.68 -15.42
C GLN A 227 0.27 -8.81 -14.67
N ARG A 228 1.10 -9.76 -15.08
CA ARG A 228 2.44 -10.00 -14.55
C ARG A 228 3.44 -10.03 -15.69
N SER A 229 4.55 -9.31 -15.56
CA SER A 229 5.62 -9.40 -16.55
C SER A 229 6.33 -10.75 -16.48
N GLU A 230 6.93 -11.18 -17.59
CA GLU A 230 7.90 -12.28 -17.54
C GLU A 230 9.08 -11.89 -16.65
N GLU A 231 9.73 -12.87 -16.05
CA GLU A 231 10.87 -12.66 -15.16
C GLU A 231 12.01 -11.95 -15.90
N ASP A 232 12.55 -10.91 -15.28
CA ASP A 232 13.61 -10.02 -15.82
C ASP A 232 13.28 -9.36 -17.17
N SER A 233 12.00 -9.44 -17.61
CA SER A 233 11.52 -8.84 -18.86
C SER A 233 10.37 -7.88 -18.58
N PHE A 234 10.66 -6.59 -18.47
CA PHE A 234 9.63 -5.58 -18.18
C PHE A 234 8.87 -5.08 -19.43
N SER A 235 9.05 -5.72 -20.56
CA SER A 235 8.34 -5.44 -21.82
C SER A 235 7.52 -6.62 -22.34
N ARG A 236 7.68 -7.80 -21.75
CA ARG A 236 6.88 -8.98 -22.08
C ARG A 236 6.02 -9.37 -20.89
N TRP A 237 4.77 -9.70 -21.17
CA TRP A 237 3.75 -9.99 -20.18
C TRP A 237 3.29 -11.44 -20.30
N GLU A 238 3.06 -12.07 -19.19
CA GLU A 238 2.42 -13.37 -19.10
C GLU A 238 0.92 -13.24 -19.49
N PRO A 239 0.22 -14.35 -19.74
CA PRO A 239 -1.23 -14.31 -19.95
C PRO A 239 -1.95 -13.63 -18.80
N GLU A 240 -2.96 -12.85 -19.13
CA GLU A 240 -3.80 -12.14 -18.18
C GLU A 240 -4.57 -13.12 -17.27
N ILE A 241 -4.70 -12.76 -16.00
CA ILE A 241 -5.42 -13.55 -15.01
C ILE A 241 -6.63 -12.73 -14.56
N THR A 242 -7.82 -13.31 -14.68
CA THR A 242 -9.06 -12.70 -14.22
C THR A 242 -9.44 -13.25 -12.84
N VAL A 243 -9.76 -12.35 -11.92
CA VAL A 243 -10.21 -12.68 -10.55
C VAL A 243 -11.62 -12.13 -10.36
N GLU A 244 -12.56 -12.98 -9.97
CA GLU A 244 -13.92 -12.57 -9.61
C GLU A 244 -14.05 -12.50 -8.09
N PHE A 245 -14.57 -11.41 -7.55
CA PHE A 245 -14.86 -11.20 -6.13
C PHE A 245 -16.29 -11.60 -5.77
N SER A 246 -16.57 -11.67 -4.47
CA SER A 246 -17.88 -12.12 -3.98
C SER A 246 -18.97 -11.09 -4.20
N TRP A 247 -18.63 -9.81 -4.14
CA TRP A 247 -19.49 -8.65 -4.25
C TRP A 247 -18.88 -7.60 -5.18
N PRO A 248 -19.64 -6.56 -5.56
CA PRO A 248 -19.13 -5.42 -6.31
C PRO A 248 -17.88 -4.80 -5.70
N ILE A 249 -16.90 -4.52 -6.55
CA ILE A 249 -15.63 -3.91 -6.18
C ILE A 249 -15.83 -2.40 -6.07
N VAL A 250 -15.60 -1.86 -4.87
CA VAL A 250 -15.55 -0.42 -4.64
C VAL A 250 -14.18 0.11 -5.04
N LEU A 251 -13.11 -0.57 -4.57
CA LEU A 251 -11.72 -0.26 -4.93
C LEU A 251 -10.83 -1.50 -4.74
N LEU A 252 -9.67 -1.49 -5.37
CA LEU A 252 -8.59 -2.44 -5.08
C LEU A 252 -7.68 -1.85 -3.99
N HIS A 253 -7.49 -2.58 -2.89
CA HIS A 253 -6.55 -2.19 -1.85
C HIS A 253 -5.12 -2.20 -2.34
N GLY A 254 -4.80 -3.17 -3.19
CA GLY A 254 -3.49 -3.34 -3.77
C GLY A 254 -3.24 -4.73 -4.32
N LEU A 255 -2.06 -4.86 -4.86
CA LEU A 255 -1.52 -6.08 -5.44
C LEU A 255 -0.12 -6.28 -4.86
N TRP A 256 0.12 -7.44 -4.26
CA TRP A 256 1.39 -7.81 -3.64
C TRP A 256 1.78 -9.21 -4.06
N ASP A 257 3.00 -9.59 -3.79
CA ASP A 257 3.46 -10.98 -3.87
C ASP A 257 4.36 -11.33 -2.68
N ASP A 258 4.67 -12.62 -2.53
CA ASP A 258 5.59 -13.15 -1.55
C ASP A 258 6.85 -13.75 -2.21
N ARG A 259 7.79 -14.25 -1.40
CA ARG A 259 9.00 -14.92 -1.90
C ARG A 259 8.73 -16.22 -2.66
N ASN A 260 7.55 -16.82 -2.51
CA ASN A 260 7.11 -17.98 -3.25
C ASN A 260 6.41 -17.60 -4.57
N GLU A 261 6.37 -16.29 -4.89
CA GLU A 261 5.68 -15.70 -6.04
C GLU A 261 4.15 -15.92 -6.02
N ASN A 262 3.57 -16.18 -4.83
CA ASN A 262 2.12 -16.13 -4.70
C ASN A 262 1.68 -14.66 -4.78
N ILE A 263 0.60 -14.41 -5.50
CA ILE A 263 0.04 -13.08 -5.74
C ILE A 263 -1.15 -12.88 -4.81
N TYR A 264 -1.21 -11.74 -4.15
CA TYR A 264 -2.29 -11.33 -3.25
C TYR A 264 -3.00 -10.13 -3.87
N LEU A 265 -4.24 -10.29 -4.27
CA LEU A 265 -5.10 -9.20 -4.73
C LEU A 265 -6.14 -8.91 -3.67
N GLY A 266 -6.10 -7.72 -3.09
CA GLY A 266 -7.05 -7.25 -2.09
C GLY A 266 -8.05 -6.27 -2.68
N ALA A 267 -9.32 -6.40 -2.32
CA ALA A 267 -10.41 -5.52 -2.71
C ALA A 267 -11.31 -5.14 -1.54
N PHE A 268 -11.77 -3.89 -1.54
CA PHE A 268 -12.88 -3.42 -0.73
C PHE A 268 -14.16 -3.58 -1.53
N LEU A 269 -15.11 -4.29 -0.96
CA LEU A 269 -16.35 -4.70 -1.62
C LEU A 269 -17.55 -4.11 -0.91
N SER A 270 -18.62 -3.80 -1.66
CA SER A 270 -19.95 -3.47 -1.14
C SER A 270 -20.93 -4.56 -1.54
N GLY A 271 -21.76 -4.99 -0.61
CA GLY A 271 -22.79 -6.00 -0.82
C GLY A 271 -24.02 -5.72 0.04
N GLU A 272 -24.96 -6.65 0.03
CA GLU A 272 -26.14 -6.61 0.88
C GLU A 272 -26.20 -7.86 1.76
N ASN A 273 -26.60 -7.68 3.02
CA ASN A 273 -26.89 -8.80 3.91
C ASN A 273 -28.31 -9.36 3.62
N GLU A 274 -28.71 -10.41 4.36
CA GLU A 274 -30.02 -11.05 4.23
C GLU A 274 -31.22 -10.12 4.50
N ARG A 275 -30.98 -8.96 5.13
CA ARG A 275 -32.00 -7.95 5.42
C ARG A 275 -32.06 -6.83 4.38
N GLY A 276 -31.21 -6.88 3.35
CA GLY A 276 -31.08 -5.83 2.34
C GLY A 276 -30.34 -4.59 2.85
N GLU A 277 -29.58 -4.70 3.93
CA GLU A 277 -28.73 -3.63 4.45
C GLU A 277 -27.36 -3.70 3.76
N GLU A 278 -26.82 -2.53 3.37
CA GLU A 278 -25.49 -2.44 2.80
C GLU A 278 -24.42 -2.91 3.80
N VAL A 279 -23.52 -3.75 3.34
CA VAL A 279 -22.41 -4.28 4.11
C VAL A 279 -21.13 -4.24 3.29
N PHE A 280 -19.99 -4.14 3.95
CA PHE A 280 -18.69 -4.04 3.33
C PHE A 280 -17.80 -5.22 3.71
N ALA A 281 -16.86 -5.56 2.83
CA ALA A 281 -15.85 -6.57 3.10
C ALA A 281 -14.50 -6.20 2.50
N ASN A 282 -13.42 -6.54 3.21
CA ASN A 282 -12.06 -6.58 2.68
C ASN A 282 -11.77 -8.02 2.26
N GLU A 283 -11.86 -8.34 0.97
CA GLU A 283 -11.66 -9.69 0.45
C GLU A 283 -10.34 -9.79 -0.31
N PHE A 284 -9.63 -10.88 -0.07
CA PHE A 284 -8.35 -11.19 -0.71
C PHE A 284 -8.45 -12.49 -1.49
N ALA A 285 -7.98 -12.47 -2.72
CA ALA A 285 -7.69 -13.65 -3.52
C ALA A 285 -6.17 -13.90 -3.54
N VAL A 286 -5.75 -15.14 -3.27
CA VAL A 286 -4.35 -15.55 -3.34
C VAL A 286 -4.17 -16.53 -4.50
N LEU A 287 -3.26 -16.20 -5.39
CA LEU A 287 -2.95 -16.98 -6.57
C LEU A 287 -1.53 -17.55 -6.44
N ASN A 288 -1.35 -18.80 -6.85
CA ASN A 288 -0.01 -19.38 -6.94
C ASN A 288 0.76 -18.83 -8.16
N PRO A 289 2.05 -19.17 -8.35
CA PRO A 289 2.84 -18.71 -9.49
C PRO A 289 2.29 -19.09 -10.86
N GLN A 290 1.40 -20.09 -10.94
CA GLN A 290 0.73 -20.49 -12.17
C GLN A 290 -0.56 -19.71 -12.43
N GLY A 291 -0.89 -18.74 -11.58
CA GLY A 291 -2.10 -17.94 -11.67
C GLY A 291 -3.37 -18.65 -11.17
N LYS A 292 -3.23 -19.84 -10.57
CA LYS A 292 -4.37 -20.56 -9.99
C LYS A 292 -4.69 -20.03 -8.60
N GLU A 293 -5.95 -19.75 -8.33
CA GLU A 293 -6.42 -19.37 -6.99
C GLU A 293 -6.24 -20.54 -6.00
N ILE A 294 -5.51 -20.27 -4.92
CA ILE A 294 -5.18 -21.26 -3.88
C ILE A 294 -5.80 -20.92 -2.52
N ASN A 295 -6.17 -19.65 -2.31
CA ASN A 295 -6.82 -19.22 -1.08
C ASN A 295 -7.71 -18.00 -1.37
N ARG A 296 -8.77 -17.86 -0.56
CA ARG A 296 -9.67 -16.68 -0.56
C ARG A 296 -10.15 -16.43 0.84
N PHE A 297 -10.01 -15.19 1.30
CA PHE A 297 -10.36 -14.86 2.68
C PHE A 297 -10.81 -13.41 2.82
N ARG A 298 -11.44 -13.12 3.96
CA ARG A 298 -11.81 -11.78 4.39
C ARG A 298 -11.10 -11.42 5.67
N ILE A 299 -10.70 -10.16 5.76
CA ILE A 299 -10.12 -9.55 6.95
C ILE A 299 -11.08 -8.50 7.52
N LEU A 300 -10.77 -8.01 8.72
CA LEU A 300 -11.59 -6.99 9.38
C LEU A 300 -11.77 -5.75 8.50
N VAL A 301 -12.98 -5.23 8.48
CA VAL A 301 -13.29 -3.89 7.98
C VAL A 301 -13.19 -2.93 9.16
N GLN A 302 -12.51 -1.81 8.98
CA GLN A 302 -12.50 -0.76 9.99
C GLN A 302 -13.89 -0.13 10.04
N GLU A 303 -14.53 -0.18 11.22
CA GLU A 303 -15.93 0.24 11.39
C GLU A 303 -16.08 1.76 11.23
N GLU A 304 -15.14 2.53 11.77
CA GLU A 304 -15.17 3.99 11.67
C GLU A 304 -14.20 4.47 10.58
N PRO A 305 -14.63 5.43 9.73
CA PRO A 305 -13.73 6.03 8.75
C PRO A 305 -12.49 6.60 9.43
N HIS A 306 -11.32 6.34 8.87
CA HIS A 306 -10.06 6.84 9.37
C HIS A 306 -9.07 7.01 8.23
N GLU A 307 -8.38 8.14 8.17
CA GLU A 307 -7.41 8.40 7.12
C GLU A 307 -6.07 7.72 7.43
N ILE A 308 -5.88 6.55 6.83
CA ILE A 308 -4.63 5.78 6.86
C ILE A 308 -4.20 5.56 5.41
N ARG A 309 -2.99 5.97 5.06
CA ARG A 309 -2.48 5.82 3.69
C ARG A 309 -2.13 4.37 3.35
N GLN A 310 -1.42 3.71 4.26
CA GLN A 310 -0.98 2.33 4.11
C GLN A 310 -1.42 1.50 5.32
N SER A 311 -2.64 0.98 5.25
CA SER A 311 -3.21 0.16 6.31
C SER A 311 -2.90 -1.34 6.17
N ILE A 312 -2.40 -1.79 5.01
CA ILE A 312 -2.18 -3.22 4.72
C ILE A 312 -0.77 -3.40 4.18
N ARG A 313 -0.07 -4.43 4.68
CA ARG A 313 1.22 -4.91 4.19
C ARG A 313 1.22 -6.43 4.09
N ILE A 314 1.85 -6.95 3.04
CA ILE A 314 2.16 -8.38 2.92
C ILE A 314 3.66 -8.53 3.15
N SER A 315 4.04 -9.42 4.09
CA SER A 315 5.46 -9.71 4.30
C SER A 315 6.02 -10.60 3.19
N PRO A 316 7.35 -10.60 2.98
CA PRO A 316 7.98 -11.52 2.03
C PRO A 316 7.70 -13.01 2.28
N GLU A 317 7.32 -13.38 3.51
CA GLU A 317 6.95 -14.74 3.91
C GLU A 317 5.45 -15.05 3.66
N GLY A 318 4.66 -14.07 3.18
CA GLY A 318 3.25 -14.24 2.84
C GLY A 318 2.26 -13.96 3.97
N TYR A 319 2.70 -13.39 5.10
CA TYR A 319 1.77 -12.95 6.14
C TYR A 319 1.16 -11.59 5.79
N LEU A 320 -0.14 -11.45 6.01
CA LEU A 320 -0.81 -10.16 5.91
C LEU A 320 -0.79 -9.46 7.27
N TYR A 321 -0.49 -8.17 7.23
CA TYR A 321 -0.56 -7.27 8.38
C TYR A 321 -1.52 -6.13 8.07
N GLN A 322 -2.35 -5.79 9.06
CA GLN A 322 -3.30 -4.69 8.96
C GLN A 322 -3.13 -3.76 10.16
N MET A 323 -3.03 -2.47 9.89
CA MET A 323 -3.12 -1.42 10.90
C MET A 323 -4.54 -0.89 10.93
N ILE A 324 -5.16 -0.85 12.10
CA ILE A 324 -6.48 -0.26 12.33
C ILE A 324 -6.46 0.64 13.55
N VAL A 325 -7.42 1.56 13.61
CA VAL A 325 -7.69 2.38 14.78
C VAL A 325 -9.05 1.95 15.34
N ASP A 326 -9.06 1.44 16.56
CA ASP A 326 -10.27 0.93 17.21
C ASP A 326 -10.30 1.28 18.70
N LYS A 327 -11.43 1.81 19.17
CA LYS A 327 -11.76 2.06 20.60
C LYS A 327 -10.64 2.70 21.41
N GLY A 328 -9.96 3.70 20.84
CA GLY A 328 -8.89 4.43 21.52
C GLY A 328 -7.51 3.76 21.45
N TYR A 329 -7.32 2.81 20.56
CA TYR A 329 -6.06 2.14 20.30
C TYR A 329 -5.72 2.10 18.82
N VAL A 330 -4.42 2.13 18.53
CA VAL A 330 -3.85 1.71 17.25
C VAL A 330 -3.43 0.24 17.39
N LEU A 331 -3.91 -0.60 16.50
CA LEU A 331 -3.66 -2.04 16.51
C LEU A 331 -2.90 -2.46 15.25
N ILE A 332 -1.92 -3.35 15.40
CA ILE A 332 -1.37 -4.11 14.27
C ILE A 332 -1.84 -5.56 14.41
N LEU A 333 -2.55 -5.99 13.41
CA LEU A 333 -3.14 -7.31 13.31
C LEU A 333 -2.35 -8.14 12.30
N LYS A 334 -2.03 -9.38 12.64
CA LYS A 334 -1.39 -10.35 11.75
C LYS A 334 -2.38 -11.45 11.39
N TYR A 335 -2.44 -11.78 10.13
CA TYR A 335 -3.26 -12.87 9.60
C TYR A 335 -2.34 -13.99 9.10
N ASP A 336 -2.58 -15.19 9.59
CA ASP A 336 -1.94 -16.42 9.12
C ASP A 336 -2.81 -17.03 8.02
N LEU A 337 -2.30 -17.10 6.78
CA LEU A 337 -3.06 -17.32 5.55
C LEU A 337 -3.06 -18.77 5.09
#